data_2b675e6365e0b959c172e54dc37cd410
#
_entry.id   2b675e6365e0b959c172e54dc37cd410
#
_cell.length_a   1.000
_cell.length_b   1.000
_cell.length_c   1.000
_cell.angle_alpha   90.00
_cell.angle_beta   90.00
_cell.angle_gamma   90.00
#
_symmetry.space_group_name_H-M   'P 1'
#
loop_
_entity.id
_entity.type
_entity.pdbx_description
1 polymer ?
#
loop_
_entity_poly.entity_id
_entity_poly.type
_entity_poly.pdbx_seq_one_letter_code
_entity_poly.pdbx_strand_id
1 'polypeptide(L)'
;MKQDDLTKQGYTKFKAPAKINLFLRVTGVRDDGFHELQSVFQLIDLYDDIYIKIRSDTQINFINESNKIIQQDDIGLKAAKLILKDKKLGVDIYLKKNIPIGSGLGGGSSDAATIMMAINALAHLNYTKME
;
A
#
# COMPACT_ATOMS: atom_id res chain seq x y z
N MET A 1 -13.53 9.57 10.86
CA MET A 1 -13.67 10.77 10.00
C MET A 1 -14.32 10.37 8.70
N LYS A 2 -15.27 11.15 8.23
CA LYS A 2 -15.98 10.84 6.98
C LYS A 2 -15.11 11.19 5.76
N GLN A 3 -15.35 10.50 4.64
CA GLN A 3 -14.60 10.70 3.39
C GLN A 3 -14.59 12.16 2.93
N ASP A 4 -15.75 12.83 3.00
CA ASP A 4 -15.89 14.21 2.55
C ASP A 4 -15.02 15.16 3.38
N ASP A 5 -14.88 14.89 4.69
CA ASP A 5 -14.06 15.71 5.57
C ASP A 5 -12.59 15.61 5.22
N LEU A 6 -12.11 14.41 4.90
CA LEU A 6 -10.72 14.18 4.49
C LEU A 6 -10.40 14.89 3.18
N THR A 7 -11.28 14.79 2.20
CA THR A 7 -11.11 15.46 0.91
C THR A 7 -11.06 16.98 1.08
N LYS A 8 -11.92 17.54 1.94
CA LYS A 8 -11.92 18.97 2.23
C LYS A 8 -10.64 19.45 2.93
N GLN A 9 -9.98 18.56 3.67
CA GLN A 9 -8.71 18.87 4.34
C GLN A 9 -7.49 18.72 3.44
N GLY A 10 -7.68 18.41 2.15
CA GLY A 10 -6.60 18.33 1.19
C GLY A 10 -6.04 16.92 0.97
N TYR A 11 -6.67 15.90 1.52
CA TYR A 11 -6.28 14.51 1.25
C TYR A 11 -6.74 14.08 -0.14
N THR A 12 -5.93 13.26 -0.80
CA THR A 12 -6.28 12.59 -2.04
C THR A 12 -6.58 11.12 -1.75
N LYS A 13 -7.69 10.62 -2.26
CA LYS A 13 -8.13 9.24 -2.05
C LYS A 13 -7.55 8.31 -3.11
N PHE A 14 -7.02 7.18 -2.65
CA PHE A 14 -6.56 6.08 -3.50
C PHE A 14 -7.25 4.80 -3.08
N LYS A 15 -7.41 3.88 -4.02
CA LYS A 15 -7.98 2.56 -3.75
C LYS A 15 -6.89 1.51 -3.88
N ALA A 16 -6.75 0.67 -2.85
CA ALA A 16 -5.83 -0.45 -2.83
C ALA A 16 -6.63 -1.74 -2.99
N PRO A 17 -6.61 -2.37 -4.17
CA PRO A 17 -7.47 -3.51 -4.45
C PRO A 17 -6.98 -4.80 -3.80
N ALA A 18 -7.93 -5.66 -3.42
CA ALA A 18 -7.66 -7.03 -3.06
C ALA A 18 -7.38 -7.87 -4.31
N LYS A 19 -6.78 -9.04 -4.12
CA LYS A 19 -6.51 -9.97 -5.20
C LYS A 19 -6.87 -11.40 -4.77
N ILE A 20 -7.21 -12.23 -5.76
CA ILE A 20 -7.42 -13.67 -5.56
C ILE A 20 -6.41 -14.41 -6.43
N ASN A 21 -5.72 -15.38 -5.85
CA ASN A 21 -4.92 -16.32 -6.60
C ASN A 21 -5.85 -17.37 -7.20
N LEU A 22 -5.98 -17.38 -8.53
CA LEU A 22 -6.83 -18.33 -9.23
C LEU A 22 -6.17 -19.71 -9.27
N PHE A 23 -4.86 -19.77 -9.47
CA PHE A 23 -4.09 -21.00 -9.30
C PHE A 23 -2.62 -20.69 -9.07
N LEU A 24 -1.94 -21.70 -8.52
CA LEU A 24 -0.47 -21.70 -8.33
C LEU A 24 -0.01 -23.13 -8.61
N ARG A 25 0.99 -23.28 -9.48
CA ARG A 25 1.59 -24.61 -9.73
C ARG A 25 3.09 -24.49 -9.97
N VAL A 26 3.81 -25.55 -9.63
CA VAL A 26 5.21 -25.71 -9.98
C VAL A 26 5.26 -26.19 -11.42
N THR A 27 5.93 -25.43 -12.30
CA THR A 27 6.03 -25.77 -13.73
C THR A 27 7.33 -26.47 -14.09
N GLY A 28 8.31 -26.50 -13.17
CA GLY A 28 9.57 -27.19 -13.39
C GLY A 28 10.56 -26.93 -12.27
N VAL A 29 11.73 -27.54 -12.38
CA VAL A 29 12.85 -27.31 -11.48
C VAL A 29 13.96 -26.65 -12.29
N ARG A 30 14.44 -25.49 -11.84
CA ARG A 30 15.51 -24.76 -12.50
C ARG A 30 16.87 -25.41 -12.24
N ASP A 31 17.85 -25.12 -13.10
CA ASP A 31 19.21 -25.67 -12.97
C ASP A 31 19.88 -25.31 -11.64
N ASP A 32 19.51 -24.18 -11.05
CA ASP A 32 20.02 -23.75 -9.74
C ASP A 32 19.31 -24.42 -8.55
N GLY A 33 18.41 -25.36 -8.79
CA GLY A 33 17.64 -26.08 -7.76
C GLY A 33 16.36 -25.41 -7.32
N PHE A 34 16.06 -24.20 -7.78
CA PHE A 34 14.79 -23.53 -7.49
C PHE A 34 13.69 -24.04 -8.39
N HIS A 35 12.46 -24.07 -7.85
CA HIS A 35 11.27 -24.42 -8.61
C HIS A 35 10.76 -23.24 -9.40
N GLU A 36 10.34 -23.50 -10.64
CA GLU A 36 9.57 -22.52 -11.39
C GLU A 36 8.11 -22.59 -10.97
N LEU A 37 7.50 -21.42 -10.81
CA LEU A 37 6.11 -21.29 -10.40
C LEU A 37 5.31 -20.59 -11.49
N GLN A 38 4.08 -21.04 -11.67
CA GLN A 38 3.09 -20.34 -12.47
C GLN A 38 1.91 -19.96 -11.59
N SER A 39 1.52 -18.70 -11.63
CA SER A 39 0.45 -18.18 -10.81
C SER A 39 -0.40 -17.22 -11.64
N VAL A 40 -1.72 -17.32 -11.49
CA VAL A 40 -2.66 -16.37 -12.06
C VAL A 40 -3.48 -15.80 -10.93
N PHE A 41 -3.53 -14.47 -10.85
CA PHE A 41 -4.37 -13.80 -9.87
C PHE A 41 -5.23 -12.75 -10.56
N GLN A 42 -6.32 -12.38 -9.91
CA GLN A 42 -7.26 -11.39 -10.40
C GLN A 42 -7.50 -10.36 -9.30
N LEU A 43 -7.48 -9.09 -9.68
CA LEU A 43 -7.93 -8.02 -8.79
C LEU A 43 -9.45 -8.07 -8.72
N ILE A 44 -9.97 -7.90 -7.52
CA ILE A 44 -11.41 -7.94 -7.27
C ILE A 44 -11.92 -6.58 -6.79
N ASP A 45 -13.22 -6.38 -6.90
CA ASP A 45 -13.88 -5.13 -6.55
C ASP A 45 -14.08 -5.00 -5.03
N LEU A 46 -12.98 -5.13 -4.30
CA LEU A 46 -12.89 -4.95 -2.87
C LEU A 46 -11.61 -4.17 -2.60
N TYR A 47 -11.71 -3.01 -1.93
CA TYR A 47 -10.59 -2.09 -1.76
C TYR A 47 -10.43 -1.64 -0.33
N ASP A 48 -9.19 -1.38 0.07
CA ASP A 48 -8.93 -0.47 1.16
C ASP A 48 -8.92 0.95 0.61
N ASP A 49 -9.45 1.88 1.39
CA ASP A 49 -9.42 3.30 1.05
C ASP A 49 -8.23 3.96 1.74
N ILE A 50 -7.39 4.63 0.96
CA ILE A 50 -6.18 5.27 1.47
C ILE A 50 -6.23 6.75 1.12
N TYR A 51 -6.16 7.58 2.15
CA TYR A 51 -6.17 9.05 1.98
C TYR A 51 -4.78 9.57 2.30
N ILE A 52 -4.20 10.33 1.38
CA ILE A 52 -2.81 10.78 1.48
C ILE A 52 -2.73 12.27 1.26
N LYS A 53 -1.95 12.94 2.11
CA LYS A 53 -1.65 14.36 2.01
C LYS A 53 -0.15 14.55 2.24
N ILE A 54 0.53 15.18 1.29
CA ILE A 54 1.95 15.47 1.40
C ILE A 54 2.16 16.67 2.33
N ARG A 55 3.18 16.57 3.17
CA ARG A 55 3.56 17.62 4.12
C ARG A 55 4.88 18.27 3.71
N SER A 56 5.03 19.56 4.03
CA SER A 56 6.27 20.29 3.80
C SER A 56 7.34 20.03 4.87
N ASP A 57 6.97 19.44 6.00
CA ASP A 57 7.91 19.00 7.03
C ASP A 57 8.31 17.52 6.78
N THR A 58 9.04 16.92 7.71
CA THR A 58 9.51 15.53 7.59
C THR A 58 8.70 14.54 8.43
N GLN A 59 7.55 14.96 8.96
CA GLN A 59 6.71 14.07 9.79
C GLN A 59 5.95 13.07 8.93
N ILE A 60 5.83 11.86 9.45
CA ILE A 60 5.01 10.81 8.87
C ILE A 60 3.96 10.43 9.91
N ASN A 61 2.71 10.76 9.62
CA ASN A 61 1.57 10.42 10.46
C ASN A 61 0.75 9.35 9.76
N PHE A 62 0.50 8.25 10.45
CA PHE A 62 -0.24 7.12 9.90
C PHE A 62 -1.36 6.73 10.85
N ILE A 63 -2.59 6.82 10.37
CA ILE A 63 -3.78 6.45 11.12
C ILE A 63 -4.44 5.26 10.44
N ASN A 64 -4.54 4.14 11.15
CA ASN A 64 -5.30 2.98 10.71
C ASN A 64 -6.62 2.95 11.49
N GLU A 65 -7.74 3.15 10.80
CA GLU A 65 -9.06 3.25 11.41
C GLU A 65 -9.43 2.00 12.20
N SER A 66 -8.96 0.82 11.76
CA SER A 66 -9.30 -0.44 12.41
C SER A 66 -8.59 -0.67 13.74
N ASN A 67 -7.46 -0.02 13.99
CA ASN A 67 -6.59 -0.18 15.16
C ASN A 67 -6.18 -1.65 15.44
N LYS A 68 -6.27 -2.52 14.44
CA LYS A 68 -5.97 -3.95 14.61
C LYS A 68 -4.51 -4.29 14.36
N ILE A 69 -3.75 -3.38 13.78
CA ILE A 69 -2.34 -3.57 13.47
C ILE A 69 -1.54 -2.58 14.30
N ILE A 70 -0.48 -3.07 14.96
CA ILE A 70 0.44 -2.21 15.69
C ILE A 70 1.16 -1.31 14.66
N GLN A 71 1.10 -0.01 14.86
CA GLN A 71 1.51 0.97 13.87
C GLN A 71 2.97 0.79 13.41
N GLN A 72 3.89 0.49 14.33
CA GLN A 72 5.30 0.32 13.97
C GLN A 72 5.57 -0.92 13.10
N ASP A 73 4.67 -1.90 13.11
CA ASP A 73 4.79 -3.13 12.31
C ASP A 73 3.99 -3.08 11.03
N ASP A 74 3.25 -1.98 10.79
CA ASP A 74 2.42 -1.85 9.60
C ASP A 74 3.29 -1.72 8.35
N ILE A 75 3.01 -2.56 7.35
CA ILE A 75 3.74 -2.56 6.08
C ILE A 75 3.57 -1.23 5.34
N GLY A 76 2.38 -0.64 5.41
CA GLY A 76 2.11 0.65 4.80
C GLY A 76 2.95 1.77 5.38
N LEU A 77 3.08 1.79 6.71
CA LEU A 77 3.95 2.77 7.38
C LEU A 77 5.41 2.57 6.98
N LYS A 78 5.88 1.32 6.92
CA LYS A 78 7.24 1.02 6.48
C LYS A 78 7.48 1.46 5.04
N ALA A 79 6.50 1.28 4.17
CA ALA A 79 6.57 1.72 2.77
C ALA A 79 6.71 3.24 2.67
N ALA A 80 5.92 3.99 3.44
CA ALA A 80 6.00 5.45 3.48
C ALA A 80 7.36 5.93 3.96
N LYS A 81 7.89 5.33 5.02
CA LYS A 81 9.22 5.66 5.54
C LYS A 81 10.31 5.37 4.52
N LEU A 82 10.19 4.28 3.79
CA LEU A 82 11.18 3.88 2.80
C LEU A 82 11.22 4.86 1.62
N ILE A 83 10.06 5.20 1.06
CA ILE A 83 10.00 6.05 -0.14
C ILE A 83 10.39 7.51 0.17
N LEU A 84 10.18 7.95 1.40
CA LEU A 84 10.52 9.31 1.83
C LEU A 84 11.89 9.42 2.51
N LYS A 85 12.62 8.31 2.60
CA LYS A 85 13.97 8.32 3.17
C LYS A 85 14.84 9.32 2.42
N ASP A 86 15.54 10.16 3.18
CA ASP A 86 16.42 11.24 2.69
C ASP A 86 15.69 12.33 1.88
N LYS A 87 14.37 12.36 1.93
CA LYS A 87 13.57 13.44 1.34
C LYS A 87 13.19 14.44 2.43
N LYS A 88 13.08 15.71 2.05
CA LYS A 88 12.65 16.78 2.96
C LYS A 88 11.15 16.97 2.92
N LEU A 89 10.41 15.86 2.93
CA LEU A 89 8.96 15.82 2.86
C LEU A 89 8.43 14.83 3.88
N GLY A 90 7.21 15.05 4.30
CA GLY A 90 6.45 14.13 5.13
C GLY A 90 5.12 13.80 4.51
N VAL A 91 4.31 13.04 5.23
CA VAL A 91 3.02 12.59 4.73
C VAL A 91 2.06 12.34 5.88
N ASP A 92 0.80 12.67 5.66
CA ASP A 92 -0.32 12.24 6.49
C ASP A 92 -1.07 11.16 5.72
N ILE A 93 -1.24 9.99 6.34
CA ILE A 93 -1.94 8.85 5.75
C ILE A 93 -3.08 8.43 6.67
N TYR A 94 -4.27 8.31 6.09
CA TYR A 94 -5.43 7.75 6.77
C TYR A 94 -5.88 6.52 6.00
N LEU A 95 -5.79 5.35 6.65
CA LEU A 95 -6.13 4.07 6.05
C LEU A 95 -7.46 3.56 6.60
N LYS A 96 -8.39 3.31 5.70
CA LYS A 96 -9.66 2.67 6.02
C LYS A 96 -9.65 1.26 5.46
N LYS A 97 -9.50 0.27 6.35
CA LYS A 97 -9.43 -1.15 5.97
C LYS A 97 -10.82 -1.69 5.63
N ASN A 98 -10.98 -2.18 4.43
CA ASN A 98 -12.17 -2.92 3.99
C ASN A 98 -11.82 -4.37 3.66
N ILE A 99 -10.56 -4.63 3.29
CA ILE A 99 -10.06 -5.98 3.02
C ILE A 99 -9.75 -6.65 4.38
N PRO A 100 -10.34 -7.82 4.68
CA PRO A 100 -10.08 -8.48 5.96
C PRO A 100 -8.60 -8.80 6.17
N ILE A 101 -8.10 -8.51 7.38
CA ILE A 101 -6.72 -8.79 7.76
C ILE A 101 -6.53 -10.30 7.86
N GLY A 102 -5.44 -10.82 7.27
CA GLY A 102 -5.14 -12.24 7.33
C GLY A 102 -6.01 -13.11 6.42
N SER A 103 -6.74 -12.50 5.48
CA SER A 103 -7.68 -13.22 4.60
C SER A 103 -7.00 -13.92 3.41
N GLY A 104 -5.71 -13.66 3.17
CA GLY A 104 -5.04 -14.16 1.96
C GLY A 104 -5.35 -13.36 0.71
N LEU A 105 -6.05 -12.22 0.82
CA LEU A 105 -6.42 -11.38 -0.31
C LEU A 105 -5.39 -10.30 -0.64
N GLY A 106 -4.22 -10.33 0.00
CA GLY A 106 -3.11 -9.44 -0.32
C GLY A 106 -3.32 -7.99 0.08
N GLY A 107 -4.18 -7.71 1.07
CA GLY A 107 -4.53 -6.36 1.48
C GLY A 107 -3.35 -5.52 1.95
N GLY A 108 -2.51 -6.07 2.83
CA GLY A 108 -1.35 -5.34 3.37
C GLY A 108 -0.34 -4.98 2.29
N SER A 109 -0.04 -5.91 1.39
CA SER A 109 0.88 -5.66 0.27
C SER A 109 0.30 -4.67 -0.71
N SER A 110 -1.00 -4.74 -0.99
CA SER A 110 -1.70 -3.79 -1.86
C SER A 110 -1.69 -2.38 -1.28
N ASP A 111 -1.92 -2.26 0.04
CA ASP A 111 -1.85 -0.98 0.74
C ASP A 111 -0.46 -0.37 0.62
N ALA A 112 0.58 -1.16 0.88
CA ALA A 112 1.96 -0.69 0.80
C ALA A 112 2.33 -0.21 -0.62
N ALA A 113 2.00 -1.00 -1.63
CA ALA A 113 2.25 -0.65 -3.03
C ALA A 113 1.51 0.62 -3.43
N THR A 114 0.23 0.74 -3.03
CA THR A 114 -0.58 1.92 -3.33
C THR A 114 -0.02 3.17 -2.66
N ILE A 115 0.40 3.06 -1.40
CA ILE A 115 1.01 4.17 -0.66
C ILE A 115 2.29 4.64 -1.37
N MET A 116 3.15 3.73 -1.78
CA MET A 116 4.39 4.10 -2.48
C MET A 116 4.10 4.79 -3.82
N MET A 117 3.19 4.24 -4.62
CA MET A 117 2.81 4.85 -5.90
C MET A 117 2.18 6.23 -5.70
N ALA A 118 1.31 6.37 -4.71
CA ALA A 118 0.61 7.61 -4.43
C ALA A 118 1.58 8.71 -3.98
N ILE A 119 2.49 8.40 -3.06
CA ILE A 119 3.49 9.35 -2.59
C ILE A 119 4.41 9.76 -3.74
N ASN A 120 4.85 8.80 -4.55
CA ASN A 120 5.68 9.08 -5.72
C ASN A 120 4.98 10.07 -6.67
N ALA A 121 3.70 9.85 -6.95
CA ALA A 121 2.93 10.71 -7.84
C ALA A 121 2.68 12.10 -7.23
N LEU A 122 2.21 12.16 -5.97
CA LEU A 122 1.84 13.41 -5.32
C LEU A 122 3.05 14.30 -5.00
N ALA A 123 4.18 13.70 -4.65
CA ALA A 123 5.40 14.41 -4.31
C ALA A 123 6.35 14.60 -5.50
N HIS A 124 5.98 14.09 -6.67
CA HIS A 124 6.77 14.20 -7.91
C HIS A 124 8.20 13.67 -7.75
N LEU A 125 8.34 12.47 -7.17
CA LEU A 125 9.66 11.88 -6.89
C LEU A 125 10.30 11.22 -8.09
N ASN A 126 9.53 10.94 -9.14
CA ASN A 126 10.00 10.37 -10.41
C ASN A 126 10.61 8.97 -10.31
N TYR A 127 10.24 8.18 -9.31
CA TYR A 127 10.63 6.78 -9.26
C TYR A 127 9.89 5.97 -10.32
N THR A 128 10.57 4.98 -10.87
CA THR A 128 9.95 4.02 -11.77
C THR A 128 9.37 2.84 -10.96
N LYS A 129 8.56 2.00 -11.62
CA LYS A 129 7.96 0.83 -10.96
C LYS A 129 8.98 -0.17 -10.42
N MET A 130 10.22 -0.12 -10.89
CA MET A 130 11.27 -1.06 -10.50
C MET A 130 12.18 -0.55 -9.38
N GLU A 131 11.94 0.66 -8.92
CA GLU A 131 12.75 1.29 -7.87
C GLU A 131 12.15 1.16 -6.46
#